data_c35e2d0bd70e815efd880188211f6dce
#
_entry.id   c35e2d0bd70e815efd880188211f6dce
#
_cell.length_a   1.000
_cell.length_b   1.000
_cell.length_c   1.000
_cell.angle_alpha   90.00
_cell.angle_beta   90.00
_cell.angle_gamma   90.00
#
_symmetry.space_group_name_H-M   'P 1'
#
loop_
_entity.id
_entity.type
_entity.pdbx_description
1 polymer ?
#
loop_
_entity_poly.entity_id
_entity_poly.type
_entity_poly.pdbx_seq_one_letter_code
_entity_poly.pdbx_strand_id
1 'polypeptide(L)'
;MRPRWIKVFHDLWDNKARTLLVVFSIAVGVFSIGVIAGAYQIISNDMSISYAANQPANVELRTVGFNQDVLGSIQNTHGVLDAEARRVFNMRVRVAGTEKWTTLDMVAFEDFEANTVNLLTALQGDVIPKKREVVLERDALNHVDVQVGNVLEFQLQDGSTKTMPVVGVVQDTAMGAGDFLASPYAYVSMSSLQYLRQPELFNRAYVTVETGGDDIRHIRVIGADLKDKLEKNGTRVIRTRFSETYEHPLASTVNAILGILMALGILIVFLSSSLIANTLSALLNQHLRHIGVIKLVGGRRRQIFEMQIGHFKQRSKT
;
A
#
# COMPACT_ATOMS: atom_id res chain seq x y z
N MET A 1 2.32 26.66 46.19
CA MET A 1 3.26 25.79 45.48
C MET A 1 4.50 25.57 46.32
N ARG A 2 5.04 24.30 46.35
CA ARG A 2 6.25 24.03 47.15
C ARG A 2 7.46 24.76 46.52
N PRO A 3 8.34 25.42 47.29
CA PRO A 3 9.43 26.28 46.79
C PRO A 3 10.35 25.63 45.75
N ARG A 4 10.41 24.29 45.74
CA ARG A 4 11.23 23.48 44.83
C ARG A 4 10.74 23.61 43.37
N TRP A 5 9.43 23.67 43.13
CA TRP A 5 8.87 23.75 41.79
C TRP A 5 9.07 25.15 41.14
N ILE A 6 9.04 26.20 41.96
CA ILE A 6 9.26 27.56 41.51
C ILE A 6 10.71 27.73 40.96
N LYS A 7 11.68 27.09 41.64
CA LYS A 7 13.09 27.10 41.17
C LYS A 7 13.25 26.34 39.84
N VAL A 8 12.64 25.18 39.72
CA VAL A 8 12.68 24.40 38.48
C VAL A 8 12.09 25.19 37.32
N PHE A 9 10.96 25.88 37.54
CA PHE A 9 10.36 26.74 36.53
C PHE A 9 11.26 27.92 36.14
N HIS A 10 11.96 28.51 37.10
CA HIS A 10 12.87 29.66 36.85
C HIS A 10 14.10 29.23 36.07
N ASP A 11 14.72 28.11 36.46
CA ASP A 11 15.91 27.54 35.79
C ASP A 11 15.56 27.12 34.35
N LEU A 12 14.35 26.61 34.10
CA LEU A 12 13.85 26.29 32.76
C LEU A 12 13.61 27.56 31.93
N TRP A 13 13.12 28.64 32.56
CA TRP A 13 12.83 29.90 31.88
C TRP A 13 14.09 30.71 31.58
N ASP A 14 15.10 30.68 32.45
CA ASP A 14 16.38 31.36 32.26
C ASP A 14 17.20 30.74 31.11
N ASN A 15 16.98 29.44 30.80
CA ASN A 15 17.64 28.71 29.71
C ASN A 15 16.64 28.28 28.62
N LYS A 16 15.77 29.20 28.15
CA LYS A 16 14.68 28.93 27.21
C LYS A 16 15.09 28.14 25.97
N ALA A 17 16.19 28.55 25.30
CA ALA A 17 16.64 27.92 24.08
C ALA A 17 17.02 26.43 24.30
N ARG A 18 17.71 26.14 25.39
CA ARG A 18 18.12 24.77 25.74
C ARG A 18 16.94 23.92 26.16
N THR A 19 16.04 24.45 26.98
CA THR A 19 14.81 23.78 27.40
C THR A 19 13.93 23.47 26.19
N LEU A 20 13.76 24.43 25.30
CA LEU A 20 13.02 24.25 24.04
C LEU A 20 13.63 23.15 23.18
N LEU A 21 14.95 23.15 23.00
CA LEU A 21 15.64 22.11 22.23
C LEU A 21 15.37 20.70 22.80
N VAL A 22 15.47 20.55 24.13
CA VAL A 22 15.21 19.26 24.80
C VAL A 22 13.75 18.85 24.63
N VAL A 23 12.80 19.76 24.85
CA VAL A 23 11.36 19.50 24.68
C VAL A 23 11.04 19.14 23.25
N PHE A 24 11.55 19.89 22.26
CA PHE A 24 11.36 19.57 20.85
C PHE A 24 11.99 18.23 20.46
N SER A 25 13.19 17.92 20.96
CA SER A 25 13.82 16.63 20.69
C SER A 25 12.98 15.45 21.17
N ILE A 26 12.40 15.57 22.39
CA ILE A 26 11.50 14.54 22.93
C ILE A 26 10.19 14.49 22.10
N ALA A 27 9.62 15.66 21.84
CA ALA A 27 8.37 15.76 21.09
C ALA A 27 8.49 15.15 19.69
N VAL A 28 9.57 15.47 18.96
CA VAL A 28 9.83 14.91 17.63
C VAL A 28 9.99 13.39 17.71
N GLY A 29 10.73 12.88 18.69
CA GLY A 29 10.93 11.43 18.86
C GLY A 29 9.61 10.69 19.13
N VAL A 30 8.81 11.17 20.07
CA VAL A 30 7.50 10.57 20.42
C VAL A 30 6.51 10.71 19.26
N PHE A 31 6.46 11.87 18.63
CA PHE A 31 5.61 12.14 17.47
C PHE A 31 5.95 11.22 16.31
N SER A 32 7.23 11.06 15.97
CA SER A 32 7.66 10.18 14.87
C SER A 32 7.21 8.74 15.08
N ILE A 33 7.42 8.17 16.27
CA ILE A 33 6.97 6.80 16.58
C ILE A 33 5.44 6.71 16.53
N GLY A 34 4.73 7.68 17.11
CA GLY A 34 3.27 7.69 17.14
C GLY A 34 2.67 7.74 15.74
N VAL A 35 3.20 8.60 14.86
CA VAL A 35 2.76 8.71 13.45
C VAL A 35 3.04 7.42 12.68
N ILE A 36 4.25 6.85 12.81
CA ILE A 36 4.62 5.64 12.09
C ILE A 36 3.79 4.45 12.56
N ALA A 37 3.62 4.27 13.87
CA ALA A 37 2.81 3.19 14.43
C ALA A 37 1.32 3.34 14.05
N GLY A 38 0.78 4.56 14.11
CA GLY A 38 -0.58 4.85 13.68
C GLY A 38 -0.79 4.61 12.18
N ALA A 39 0.15 5.07 11.35
CA ALA A 39 0.12 4.82 9.92
C ALA A 39 0.17 3.33 9.59
N TYR A 40 1.05 2.57 10.27
CA TYR A 40 1.12 1.11 10.12
C TYR A 40 -0.24 0.45 10.38
N GLN A 41 -0.86 0.78 11.52
CA GLN A 41 -2.13 0.18 11.91
C GLN A 41 -3.26 0.50 10.93
N ILE A 42 -3.36 1.77 10.49
CA ILE A 42 -4.39 2.22 9.55
C ILE A 42 -4.17 1.59 8.18
N ILE A 43 -2.99 1.76 7.59
CA ILE A 43 -2.70 1.31 6.23
C ILE A 43 -2.82 -0.22 6.13
N SER A 44 -2.25 -0.96 7.08
CA SER A 44 -2.30 -2.43 7.06
C SER A 44 -3.74 -2.95 7.17
N ASN A 45 -4.55 -2.37 8.05
CA ASN A 45 -5.93 -2.79 8.25
C ASN A 45 -6.83 -2.40 7.06
N ASP A 46 -6.75 -1.15 6.62
CA ASP A 46 -7.58 -0.66 5.51
C ASP A 46 -7.24 -1.36 4.19
N MET A 47 -5.93 -1.63 3.93
CA MET A 47 -5.52 -2.41 2.78
C MET A 47 -6.13 -3.82 2.78
N SER A 48 -6.05 -4.52 3.91
CA SER A 48 -6.55 -5.90 4.01
C SER A 48 -8.06 -5.97 3.83
N ILE A 49 -8.81 -5.07 4.49
CA ILE A 49 -10.28 -5.03 4.40
C ILE A 49 -10.73 -4.63 2.99
N SER A 50 -10.14 -3.58 2.43
CA SER A 50 -10.51 -3.10 1.10
C SER A 50 -10.18 -4.12 0.02
N TYR A 51 -9.05 -4.84 0.17
CA TYR A 51 -8.66 -5.90 -0.75
C TYR A 51 -9.65 -7.08 -0.68
N ALA A 52 -9.95 -7.57 0.53
CA ALA A 52 -10.89 -8.67 0.73
C ALA A 52 -12.32 -8.33 0.24
N ALA A 53 -12.75 -7.06 0.35
CA ALA A 53 -14.06 -6.62 -0.12
C ALA A 53 -14.24 -6.76 -1.64
N ASN A 54 -13.15 -6.74 -2.41
CA ASN A 54 -13.18 -6.97 -3.87
C ASN A 54 -13.10 -8.45 -4.25
N GLN A 55 -13.28 -9.36 -3.30
CA GLN A 55 -13.28 -10.81 -3.53
C GLN A 55 -12.09 -11.29 -4.37
N PRO A 56 -10.86 -11.07 -3.90
CA PRO A 56 -9.67 -11.39 -4.67
C PRO A 56 -9.55 -12.88 -4.90
N ALA A 57 -9.09 -13.25 -6.09
CA ALA A 57 -8.82 -14.65 -6.41
C ALA A 57 -7.70 -15.22 -5.54
N ASN A 58 -7.95 -16.38 -4.94
CA ASN A 58 -6.94 -17.13 -4.19
C ASN A 58 -5.99 -17.88 -5.11
N VAL A 59 -6.48 -18.32 -6.29
CA VAL A 59 -5.69 -19.00 -7.31
C VAL A 59 -5.90 -18.34 -8.66
N GLU A 60 -4.82 -17.87 -9.29
CA GLU A 60 -4.80 -17.45 -10.71
C GLU A 60 -4.08 -18.53 -11.52
N LEU A 61 -4.77 -19.10 -12.50
CA LEU A 61 -4.22 -20.04 -13.46
C LEU A 61 -4.05 -19.37 -14.82
N ARG A 62 -2.83 -19.32 -15.33
CA ARG A 62 -2.50 -18.87 -16.67
C ARG A 62 -2.35 -20.08 -17.59
N THR A 63 -3.09 -20.09 -18.69
CA THR A 63 -3.13 -21.21 -19.63
C THR A 63 -2.88 -20.75 -21.05
N VAL A 64 -2.68 -21.67 -21.97
CA VAL A 64 -2.57 -21.37 -23.40
C VAL A 64 -3.88 -20.86 -23.96
N GLY A 65 -5.00 -21.51 -23.62
CA GLY A 65 -6.35 -21.15 -24.03
C GLY A 65 -7.32 -22.25 -23.63
N PHE A 66 -8.54 -21.90 -23.23
CA PHE A 66 -9.61 -22.82 -22.87
C PHE A 66 -10.99 -22.23 -23.13
N ASN A 67 -12.00 -23.07 -23.15
CA ASN A 67 -13.39 -22.71 -23.37
C ASN A 67 -14.23 -22.77 -22.09
N GLN A 68 -15.54 -22.51 -22.21
CA GLN A 68 -16.49 -22.49 -21.11
C GLN A 68 -16.64 -23.87 -20.42
N ASP A 69 -16.49 -24.98 -21.16
CA ASP A 69 -16.60 -26.33 -20.56
C ASP A 69 -15.50 -26.57 -19.51
N VAL A 70 -14.30 -26.06 -19.80
CA VAL A 70 -13.16 -26.13 -18.87
C VAL A 70 -13.42 -25.27 -17.63
N LEU A 71 -14.01 -24.07 -17.80
CA LEU A 71 -14.42 -23.24 -16.67
C LEU A 71 -15.44 -23.97 -15.78
N GLY A 72 -16.46 -24.58 -16.35
CA GLY A 72 -17.43 -25.41 -15.61
C GLY A 72 -16.76 -26.55 -14.86
N SER A 73 -15.71 -27.16 -15.44
CA SER A 73 -14.92 -28.18 -14.75
C SER A 73 -14.16 -27.61 -13.54
N ILE A 74 -13.61 -26.39 -13.62
CA ILE A 74 -12.96 -25.70 -12.50
C ILE A 74 -13.96 -25.41 -11.39
N GLN A 75 -15.10 -24.80 -11.71
CA GLN A 75 -16.17 -24.46 -10.76
C GLN A 75 -16.69 -25.68 -9.99
N ASN A 76 -16.76 -26.85 -10.64
CA ASN A 76 -17.17 -28.12 -10.03
C ASN A 76 -16.00 -28.85 -9.33
N THR A 77 -14.92 -28.19 -8.95
CA THR A 77 -13.83 -28.81 -8.18
C THR A 77 -14.05 -28.60 -6.70
N HIS A 78 -13.84 -29.68 -5.90
CA HIS A 78 -13.98 -29.59 -4.46
C HIS A 78 -13.09 -28.51 -3.84
N GLY A 79 -13.65 -27.70 -2.94
CA GLY A 79 -12.96 -26.59 -2.27
C GLY A 79 -12.94 -25.30 -3.07
N VAL A 80 -13.50 -25.26 -4.28
CA VAL A 80 -13.71 -24.05 -5.07
C VAL A 80 -15.05 -23.43 -4.67
N LEU A 81 -15.04 -22.16 -4.24
CA LEU A 81 -16.24 -21.39 -3.98
C LEU A 81 -16.81 -20.85 -5.29
N ASP A 82 -15.96 -20.18 -6.08
CA ASP A 82 -16.33 -19.63 -7.38
C ASP A 82 -15.11 -19.54 -8.30
N ALA A 83 -15.35 -19.47 -9.60
CA ALA A 83 -14.30 -19.30 -10.59
C ALA A 83 -14.78 -18.52 -11.80
N GLU A 84 -13.97 -17.58 -12.25
CA GLU A 84 -14.18 -16.81 -13.45
C GLU A 84 -13.08 -17.01 -14.47
N ALA A 85 -13.44 -16.95 -15.73
CA ALA A 85 -12.50 -16.99 -16.84
C ALA A 85 -12.43 -15.64 -17.57
N ARG A 86 -11.23 -15.23 -17.90
CA ARG A 86 -10.99 -13.98 -18.64
C ARG A 86 -9.97 -14.20 -19.75
N ARG A 87 -10.05 -13.40 -20.80
CA ARG A 87 -9.00 -13.32 -21.80
C ARG A 87 -8.13 -12.11 -21.53
N VAL A 88 -6.84 -12.31 -21.33
CA VAL A 88 -5.86 -11.25 -21.13
C VAL A 88 -4.87 -11.26 -22.31
N PHE A 89 -4.64 -10.10 -22.93
CA PHE A 89 -3.74 -9.92 -24.06
C PHE A 89 -3.24 -8.48 -24.12
N ASN A 90 -2.07 -8.27 -24.73
CA ASN A 90 -1.49 -6.93 -24.85
C ASN A 90 -1.93 -6.29 -26.17
N MET A 91 -2.19 -4.99 -26.16
CA MET A 91 -2.39 -4.19 -27.36
C MET A 91 -1.71 -2.84 -27.25
N ARG A 92 -1.17 -2.36 -28.37
CA ARG A 92 -0.71 -0.98 -28.49
C ARG A 92 -1.90 -0.09 -28.79
N VAL A 93 -2.01 0.98 -28.03
CA VAL A 93 -3.10 1.95 -28.15
C VAL A 93 -2.56 3.37 -28.16
N ARG A 94 -3.34 4.28 -28.76
CA ARG A 94 -3.11 5.72 -28.65
C ARG A 94 -4.47 6.44 -28.62
N VAL A 95 -4.48 7.66 -28.12
CA VAL A 95 -5.64 8.53 -28.27
C VAL A 95 -5.74 8.94 -29.74
N ALA A 96 -6.94 8.88 -30.32
CA ALA A 96 -7.16 9.23 -31.70
C ALA A 96 -6.66 10.66 -32.01
N GLY A 97 -5.87 10.78 -33.08
CA GLY A 97 -5.26 12.06 -33.46
C GLY A 97 -3.92 12.39 -32.74
N THR A 98 -3.41 11.50 -31.89
CA THR A 98 -2.09 11.65 -31.27
C THR A 98 -1.07 10.68 -31.88
N GLU A 99 0.24 10.96 -31.68
CA GLU A 99 1.30 10.09 -32.17
C GLU A 99 1.86 9.13 -31.10
N LYS A 100 1.55 9.38 -29.83
CA LYS A 100 2.10 8.61 -28.69
C LYS A 100 1.38 7.27 -28.53
N TRP A 101 2.10 6.19 -28.81
CA TRP A 101 1.64 4.83 -28.56
C TRP A 101 2.02 4.35 -27.16
N THR A 102 1.07 3.68 -26.50
CA THR A 102 1.25 3.03 -25.20
C THR A 102 0.79 1.58 -25.30
N THR A 103 1.30 0.68 -24.49
CA THR A 103 0.81 -0.70 -24.41
C THR A 103 -0.13 -0.82 -23.22
N LEU A 104 -1.32 -1.39 -23.45
CA LEU A 104 -2.26 -1.76 -22.40
C LEU A 104 -2.44 -3.28 -22.36
N ASP A 105 -2.62 -3.80 -21.15
CA ASP A 105 -3.10 -5.15 -20.91
C ASP A 105 -4.63 -5.15 -20.99
N MET A 106 -5.16 -5.71 -22.06
CA MET A 106 -6.59 -5.81 -22.30
C MET A 106 -7.15 -7.03 -21.58
N VAL A 107 -8.21 -6.84 -20.80
CA VAL A 107 -8.93 -7.90 -20.11
C VAL A 107 -10.33 -8.00 -20.65
N ALA A 108 -10.67 -9.13 -21.27
CA ALA A 108 -12.01 -9.37 -21.77
C ALA A 108 -12.80 -10.28 -20.82
N PHE A 109 -14.00 -9.82 -20.48
CA PHE A 109 -14.98 -10.51 -19.66
C PHE A 109 -16.09 -11.10 -20.55
N GLU A 110 -16.58 -12.27 -20.17
CA GLU A 110 -17.80 -12.86 -20.76
C GLU A 110 -19.02 -12.06 -20.36
N ASP A 111 -19.18 -11.86 -19.06
CA ASP A 111 -20.27 -11.11 -18.45
C ASP A 111 -19.73 -10.24 -17.31
N PHE A 112 -19.88 -8.93 -17.45
CA PHE A 112 -19.48 -7.97 -16.42
C PHE A 112 -20.48 -7.93 -15.24
N GLU A 113 -21.77 -8.23 -15.50
CA GLU A 113 -22.80 -8.20 -14.47
C GLU A 113 -22.70 -9.42 -13.55
N ALA A 114 -22.25 -10.54 -14.09
CA ALA A 114 -22.03 -11.78 -13.34
C ALA A 114 -20.64 -11.85 -12.68
N ASN A 115 -19.88 -10.76 -12.64
CA ASN A 115 -18.56 -10.73 -12.04
C ASN A 115 -18.64 -10.92 -10.52
N THR A 116 -18.02 -11.97 -10.00
CA THR A 116 -17.98 -12.34 -8.58
C THR A 116 -16.56 -12.43 -8.02
N VAL A 117 -15.54 -12.47 -8.87
CA VAL A 117 -14.13 -12.58 -8.48
C VAL A 117 -13.34 -11.39 -8.99
N ASN A 118 -12.48 -10.81 -8.17
CA ASN A 118 -11.73 -9.59 -8.48
C ASN A 118 -12.68 -8.48 -8.98
N LEU A 119 -13.55 -8.03 -8.09
CA LEU A 119 -14.59 -7.05 -8.40
C LEU A 119 -13.98 -5.70 -8.81
N LEU A 120 -14.62 -5.10 -9.81
CA LEU A 120 -14.26 -3.77 -10.28
C LEU A 120 -15.09 -2.70 -9.55
N THR A 121 -14.44 -1.64 -9.09
CA THR A 121 -15.12 -0.50 -8.47
C THR A 121 -15.29 0.62 -9.49
N ALA A 122 -16.52 1.06 -9.71
CA ALA A 122 -16.84 2.18 -10.59
C ALA A 122 -16.25 3.48 -10.06
N LEU A 123 -15.53 4.23 -10.91
CA LEU A 123 -15.05 5.57 -10.58
C LEU A 123 -15.74 6.65 -11.41
N GLN A 124 -15.89 6.42 -12.72
CA GLN A 124 -16.48 7.40 -13.64
C GLN A 124 -17.09 6.71 -14.86
N GLY A 125 -18.23 7.21 -15.33
CA GLY A 125 -18.88 6.72 -16.53
C GLY A 125 -19.50 5.33 -16.39
N ASP A 126 -19.59 4.61 -17.49
CA ASP A 126 -20.17 3.28 -17.57
C ASP A 126 -19.09 2.23 -17.31
N VAL A 127 -19.33 1.31 -16.39
CA VAL A 127 -18.35 0.27 -16.02
C VAL A 127 -18.53 -1.03 -16.80
N ILE A 128 -19.64 -1.16 -17.52
CA ILE A 128 -19.99 -2.31 -18.35
C ILE A 128 -19.83 -1.93 -19.81
N PRO A 129 -18.67 -2.20 -20.45
CA PRO A 129 -18.47 -1.85 -21.85
C PRO A 129 -19.32 -2.76 -22.74
N LYS A 130 -20.06 -2.14 -23.64
CA LYS A 130 -20.75 -2.84 -24.70
C LYS A 130 -19.79 -3.31 -25.81
N LYS A 131 -20.30 -3.95 -26.83
CA LYS A 131 -19.49 -4.33 -27.99
C LYS A 131 -18.82 -3.10 -28.61
N ARG A 132 -17.48 -3.15 -28.75
CA ARG A 132 -16.60 -2.08 -29.26
C ARG A 132 -16.50 -0.85 -28.35
N GLU A 133 -16.70 -1.02 -27.08
CA GLU A 133 -16.43 -0.02 -26.05
C GLU A 133 -15.28 -0.49 -25.16
N VAL A 134 -14.60 0.44 -24.51
CA VAL A 134 -13.51 0.14 -23.58
C VAL A 134 -13.67 0.92 -22.28
N VAL A 135 -13.40 0.25 -21.18
CA VAL A 135 -13.29 0.83 -19.85
C VAL A 135 -11.82 0.79 -19.43
N LEU A 136 -11.31 1.85 -18.85
CA LEU A 136 -9.93 1.93 -18.42
C LEU A 136 -9.79 1.70 -16.91
N GLU A 137 -8.72 1.04 -16.53
CA GLU A 137 -8.30 1.06 -15.14
C GLU A 137 -7.71 2.44 -14.81
N ARG A 138 -7.89 2.90 -13.58
CA ARG A 138 -7.49 4.23 -13.13
C ARG A 138 -6.01 4.56 -13.44
N ASP A 139 -5.09 3.61 -13.26
CA ASP A 139 -3.68 3.84 -13.53
C ASP A 139 -3.37 3.99 -15.03
N ALA A 140 -4.24 3.48 -15.89
CA ALA A 140 -4.11 3.70 -17.35
C ALA A 140 -4.18 5.18 -17.71
N LEU A 141 -4.91 6.00 -16.94
CA LEU A 141 -4.99 7.45 -17.16
C LEU A 141 -3.64 8.15 -17.00
N ASN A 142 -2.73 7.60 -16.19
CA ASN A 142 -1.38 8.14 -16.00
C ASN A 142 -0.45 7.85 -17.20
N HIS A 143 -0.80 6.85 -18.01
CA HIS A 143 0.01 6.39 -19.14
C HIS A 143 -0.54 6.86 -20.49
N VAL A 144 -1.85 7.00 -20.55
CA VAL A 144 -2.59 7.48 -21.73
C VAL A 144 -3.34 8.73 -21.32
N ASP A 145 -3.02 9.87 -21.94
CA ASP A 145 -3.71 11.14 -21.66
C ASP A 145 -5.11 11.12 -22.29
N VAL A 146 -6.05 10.53 -21.58
CA VAL A 146 -7.38 10.19 -22.06
C VAL A 146 -8.46 10.50 -21.01
N GLN A 147 -9.64 10.88 -21.47
CA GLN A 147 -10.82 11.10 -20.65
C GLN A 147 -11.98 10.23 -21.14
N VAL A 148 -12.98 9.99 -20.29
CA VAL A 148 -14.25 9.36 -20.70
C VAL A 148 -14.87 10.14 -21.84
N GLY A 149 -15.27 9.44 -22.92
CA GLY A 149 -15.76 10.02 -24.16
C GLY A 149 -14.72 10.17 -25.25
N ASN A 150 -13.42 10.10 -24.93
CA ASN A 150 -12.38 10.06 -25.96
C ASN A 150 -12.40 8.72 -26.71
N VAL A 151 -11.78 8.70 -27.89
CA VAL A 151 -11.64 7.51 -28.72
C VAL A 151 -10.21 7.03 -28.69
N LEU A 152 -10.00 5.74 -28.40
CA LEU A 152 -8.71 5.08 -28.52
C LEU A 152 -8.59 4.35 -29.86
N GLU A 153 -7.42 4.44 -30.46
CA GLU A 153 -6.99 3.63 -31.59
C GLU A 153 -6.17 2.44 -31.11
N PHE A 154 -6.55 1.25 -31.54
CA PHE A 154 -5.93 -0.03 -31.22
C PHE A 154 -5.17 -0.54 -32.44
N GLN A 155 -3.88 -0.80 -32.29
CA GLN A 155 -3.05 -1.35 -33.38
C GLN A 155 -3.21 -2.87 -33.43
N LEU A 156 -3.67 -3.36 -34.57
CA LEU A 156 -3.78 -4.80 -34.84
C LEU A 156 -2.43 -5.37 -35.27
N GLN A 157 -2.33 -6.71 -35.30
CA GLN A 157 -1.09 -7.41 -35.68
C GLN A 157 -0.64 -7.15 -37.10
N ASP A 158 -1.57 -6.85 -38.02
CA ASP A 158 -1.27 -6.48 -39.40
C ASP A 158 -0.91 -4.99 -39.59
N GLY A 159 -0.79 -4.24 -38.50
CA GLY A 159 -0.50 -2.81 -38.52
C GLY A 159 -1.72 -1.90 -38.75
N SER A 160 -2.86 -2.45 -39.12
CA SER A 160 -4.09 -1.66 -39.24
C SER A 160 -4.62 -1.23 -37.84
N THR A 161 -5.48 -0.20 -37.81
CA THR A 161 -6.02 0.31 -36.55
C THR A 161 -7.53 0.11 -36.46
N LYS A 162 -8.03 -0.05 -35.26
CA LYS A 162 -9.44 -0.05 -34.88
C LYS A 162 -9.69 0.98 -33.80
N THR A 163 -10.85 1.55 -33.75
CA THR A 163 -11.22 2.58 -32.79
C THR A 163 -12.33 2.12 -31.86
N MET A 164 -12.19 2.45 -30.57
CA MET A 164 -13.27 2.25 -29.59
C MET A 164 -13.34 3.46 -28.66
N PRO A 165 -14.56 3.91 -28.28
CA PRO A 165 -14.75 4.96 -27.29
C PRO A 165 -14.44 4.44 -25.88
N VAL A 166 -13.84 5.30 -25.06
CA VAL A 166 -13.70 5.10 -23.62
C VAL A 166 -15.01 5.49 -22.95
N VAL A 167 -15.71 4.53 -22.35
CA VAL A 167 -17.04 4.75 -21.76
C VAL A 167 -16.97 4.93 -20.25
N GLY A 168 -15.90 4.48 -19.59
CA GLY A 168 -15.77 4.60 -18.16
C GLY A 168 -14.36 4.35 -17.64
N VAL A 169 -14.22 4.58 -16.34
CA VAL A 169 -13.00 4.33 -15.56
C VAL A 169 -13.37 3.53 -14.32
N VAL A 170 -12.60 2.50 -14.06
CA VAL A 170 -12.74 1.62 -12.88
C VAL A 170 -11.46 1.59 -12.06
N GLN A 171 -11.59 1.18 -10.83
CA GLN A 171 -10.47 0.77 -9.99
C GLN A 171 -10.49 -0.75 -9.85
N ASP A 172 -9.36 -1.37 -10.15
CA ASP A 172 -9.10 -2.78 -9.91
C ASP A 172 -8.00 -2.91 -8.86
N THR A 173 -8.32 -3.43 -7.69
CA THR A 173 -7.36 -3.62 -6.59
C THR A 173 -6.64 -4.96 -6.66
N ALA A 174 -7.10 -5.87 -7.49
CA ALA A 174 -6.57 -7.24 -7.59
C ALA A 174 -5.60 -7.40 -8.77
N MET A 175 -5.93 -6.81 -9.93
CA MET A 175 -5.10 -6.92 -11.13
C MET A 175 -3.92 -5.94 -11.06
N GLY A 176 -2.72 -6.43 -11.39
CA GLY A 176 -1.51 -5.60 -11.41
C GLY A 176 -0.99 -5.16 -10.05
N ALA A 177 -1.73 -5.39 -8.97
CA ALA A 177 -1.28 -5.10 -7.63
C ALA A 177 0.02 -5.86 -7.33
N GLY A 178 1.07 -5.12 -6.96
CA GLY A 178 2.39 -5.70 -6.69
C GLY A 178 3.34 -5.80 -7.90
N ASP A 179 2.92 -5.44 -9.09
CA ASP A 179 3.77 -5.39 -10.27
C ASP A 179 3.88 -3.96 -10.82
N PHE A 180 4.84 -3.20 -10.32
CA PHE A 180 5.10 -1.82 -10.74
C PHE A 180 5.56 -1.68 -12.21
N LEU A 181 5.90 -2.79 -12.86
CA LEU A 181 6.34 -2.83 -14.25
C LEU A 181 5.25 -3.38 -15.16
N ALA A 182 4.09 -3.77 -14.63
CA ALA A 182 2.97 -4.21 -15.43
C ALA A 182 2.44 -3.07 -16.31
N SER A 183 2.00 -3.41 -17.52
CA SER A 183 1.24 -2.48 -18.34
C SER A 183 -0.08 -2.16 -17.66
N PRO A 184 -0.58 -0.93 -17.76
CA PRO A 184 -1.88 -0.58 -17.22
C PRO A 184 -3.00 -1.34 -17.94
N TYR A 185 -4.11 -1.55 -17.25
CA TYR A 185 -5.20 -2.40 -17.70
C TYR A 185 -6.34 -1.63 -18.38
N ALA A 186 -6.99 -2.31 -19.31
CA ALA A 186 -8.23 -1.87 -19.91
C ALA A 186 -9.18 -3.07 -20.07
N TYR A 187 -10.47 -2.82 -19.99
CA TYR A 187 -11.51 -3.84 -19.94
C TYR A 187 -12.43 -3.73 -21.15
N VAL A 188 -12.74 -4.87 -21.75
CA VAL A 188 -13.63 -5.00 -22.90
C VAL A 188 -14.54 -6.21 -22.73
N SER A 189 -15.66 -6.26 -23.44
CA SER A 189 -16.47 -7.47 -23.51
C SER A 189 -15.84 -8.50 -24.46
N MET A 190 -16.03 -9.79 -24.19
CA MET A 190 -15.62 -10.89 -25.10
C MET A 190 -16.13 -10.68 -26.50
N SER A 191 -17.34 -10.13 -26.67
CA SER A 191 -17.93 -9.80 -27.97
C SER A 191 -17.12 -8.77 -28.79
N SER A 192 -16.18 -8.04 -28.18
CA SER A 192 -15.26 -7.12 -28.85
C SER A 192 -14.00 -7.79 -29.40
N LEU A 193 -13.70 -9.02 -28.99
CA LEU A 193 -12.47 -9.72 -29.40
C LEU A 193 -12.40 -9.96 -30.90
N GLN A 194 -13.50 -10.36 -31.53
CA GLN A 194 -13.57 -10.52 -32.99
C GLN A 194 -13.23 -9.23 -33.72
N TYR A 195 -13.71 -8.08 -33.23
CA TYR A 195 -13.40 -6.77 -33.81
C TYR A 195 -11.93 -6.41 -33.68
N LEU A 196 -11.29 -6.84 -32.55
CA LEU A 196 -9.84 -6.67 -32.29
C LEU A 196 -8.99 -7.79 -32.91
N ARG A 197 -9.60 -8.73 -33.66
CA ARG A 197 -8.94 -9.91 -34.24
C ARG A 197 -8.18 -10.75 -33.20
N GLN A 198 -8.77 -10.90 -32.03
CA GLN A 198 -8.26 -11.76 -30.95
C GLN A 198 -9.05 -13.06 -30.88
N PRO A 199 -8.41 -14.17 -30.44
CA PRO A 199 -9.13 -15.43 -30.20
C PRO A 199 -10.19 -15.28 -29.10
N GLU A 200 -11.35 -15.86 -29.31
CA GLU A 200 -12.46 -15.92 -28.32
C GLU A 200 -12.29 -17.08 -27.33
N LEU A 201 -11.07 -17.24 -26.81
CA LEU A 201 -10.73 -18.26 -25.81
C LEU A 201 -10.20 -17.56 -24.57
N PHE A 202 -10.59 -18.05 -23.41
CA PHE A 202 -10.02 -17.62 -22.14
C PHE A 202 -8.57 -18.10 -21.99
N ASN A 203 -7.78 -17.39 -21.23
CA ASN A 203 -6.41 -17.80 -20.90
C ASN A 203 -6.01 -17.48 -19.45
N ARG A 204 -6.98 -17.03 -18.66
CA ARG A 204 -6.89 -16.86 -17.22
C ARG A 204 -8.10 -17.47 -16.57
N ALA A 205 -7.89 -18.21 -15.50
CA ALA A 205 -8.94 -18.59 -14.56
C ALA A 205 -8.58 -17.99 -13.19
N TYR A 206 -9.53 -17.31 -12.59
CA TYR A 206 -9.47 -16.71 -11.27
C TYR A 206 -10.40 -17.49 -10.37
N VAL A 207 -9.89 -18.03 -9.27
CA VAL A 207 -10.60 -18.96 -8.41
C VAL A 207 -10.58 -18.49 -6.98
N THR A 208 -11.72 -18.47 -6.31
CA THR A 208 -11.85 -18.28 -4.87
C THR A 208 -12.08 -19.63 -4.20
N VAL A 209 -11.51 -19.84 -3.01
CA VAL A 209 -11.67 -21.07 -2.25
C VAL A 209 -12.85 -20.95 -1.28
N GLU A 210 -13.57 -22.04 -1.05
CA GLU A 210 -14.75 -22.11 -0.18
C GLU A 210 -14.40 -21.83 1.29
N THR A 211 -13.26 -22.36 1.75
CA THR A 211 -12.76 -22.19 3.12
C THR A 211 -11.24 -22.05 3.10
N GLY A 212 -10.64 -21.47 4.18
CA GLY A 212 -9.20 -21.39 4.30
C GLY A 212 -8.53 -20.42 3.32
N GLY A 213 -9.24 -19.39 2.86
CA GLY A 213 -8.70 -18.34 2.01
C GLY A 213 -7.59 -17.49 2.65
N ASP A 214 -7.30 -17.70 3.92
CA ASP A 214 -6.21 -17.12 4.73
C ASP A 214 -5.06 -18.12 5.01
N ASP A 215 -5.14 -19.37 4.52
CA ASP A 215 -4.06 -20.36 4.61
C ASP A 215 -3.47 -20.66 3.23
N ILE A 216 -2.30 -20.08 2.96
CA ILE A 216 -1.59 -20.27 1.70
C ILE A 216 -1.27 -21.75 1.39
N ARG A 217 -1.14 -22.59 2.41
CA ARG A 217 -0.88 -24.04 2.22
C ARG A 217 -2.11 -24.73 1.69
N HIS A 218 -3.29 -24.41 2.26
CA HIS A 218 -4.57 -24.92 1.80
C HIS A 218 -4.87 -24.49 0.35
N ILE A 219 -4.67 -23.19 0.06
CA ILE A 219 -4.84 -22.63 -1.29
C ILE A 219 -3.94 -23.33 -2.30
N ARG A 220 -2.68 -23.64 -1.94
CA ARG A 220 -1.76 -24.36 -2.82
C ARG A 220 -2.20 -25.80 -3.12
N VAL A 221 -2.80 -26.49 -2.16
CA VAL A 221 -3.34 -27.84 -2.40
C VAL A 221 -4.46 -27.78 -3.43
N ILE A 222 -5.44 -26.89 -3.24
CA ILE A 222 -6.54 -26.70 -4.21
C ILE A 222 -5.99 -26.30 -5.59
N GLY A 223 -5.04 -25.38 -5.63
CA GLY A 223 -4.44 -24.96 -6.90
C GLY A 223 -3.63 -26.05 -7.61
N ALA A 224 -3.01 -26.98 -6.87
CA ALA A 224 -2.36 -28.15 -7.45
C ALA A 224 -3.40 -29.11 -8.05
N ASP A 225 -4.49 -29.38 -7.35
CA ASP A 225 -5.59 -30.22 -7.84
C ASP A 225 -6.23 -29.64 -9.10
N LEU A 226 -6.45 -28.32 -9.12
CA LEU A 226 -6.95 -27.61 -10.30
C LEU A 226 -6.00 -27.71 -11.48
N LYS A 227 -4.70 -27.51 -11.26
CA LYS A 227 -3.69 -27.64 -12.30
C LYS A 227 -3.68 -29.06 -12.89
N ASP A 228 -3.64 -30.09 -12.04
CA ASP A 228 -3.66 -31.48 -12.46
C ASP A 228 -4.91 -31.83 -13.26
N LYS A 229 -6.07 -31.32 -12.84
CA LYS A 229 -7.34 -31.51 -13.53
C LYS A 229 -7.33 -30.87 -14.91
N LEU A 230 -6.81 -29.64 -15.03
CA LEU A 230 -6.69 -28.94 -16.30
C LEU A 230 -5.74 -29.64 -17.26
N GLU A 231 -4.58 -30.07 -16.77
CA GLU A 231 -3.58 -30.76 -17.58
C GLU A 231 -4.07 -32.13 -18.05
N LYS A 232 -4.82 -32.86 -17.23
CA LYS A 232 -5.50 -34.12 -17.63
C LYS A 232 -6.56 -33.90 -18.71
N ASN A 233 -7.20 -32.72 -18.70
CA ASN A 233 -8.18 -32.32 -19.73
C ASN A 233 -7.51 -31.70 -20.98
N GLY A 234 -6.19 -31.76 -21.10
CA GLY A 234 -5.44 -31.27 -22.25
C GLY A 234 -5.18 -29.74 -22.22
N THR A 235 -5.55 -29.05 -21.17
CA THR A 235 -5.31 -27.61 -21.03
C THR A 235 -3.98 -27.37 -20.32
N ARG A 236 -2.97 -26.92 -21.05
CA ARG A 236 -1.64 -26.63 -20.48
C ARG A 236 -1.67 -25.42 -19.58
N VAL A 237 -1.27 -25.58 -18.32
CA VAL A 237 -1.06 -24.49 -17.36
C VAL A 237 0.36 -23.96 -17.48
N ILE A 238 0.49 -22.66 -17.75
CA ILE A 238 1.77 -21.97 -17.91
C ILE A 238 2.32 -21.51 -16.57
N ARG A 239 1.42 -20.93 -15.72
CA ARG A 239 1.76 -20.38 -14.42
C ARG A 239 0.58 -20.46 -13.49
N THR A 240 0.85 -20.75 -12.23
CA THR A 240 -0.13 -20.62 -11.14
C THR A 240 0.38 -19.57 -10.14
N ARG A 241 -0.49 -18.64 -9.75
CA ARG A 241 -0.23 -17.66 -8.67
C ARG A 241 -1.21 -17.95 -7.54
N PHE A 242 -0.75 -17.77 -6.32
CA PHE A 242 -1.53 -17.96 -5.10
C PHE A 242 -1.54 -16.68 -4.30
N SER A 243 -2.69 -16.32 -3.71
CA SER A 243 -2.89 -15.14 -2.89
C SER A 243 -3.84 -15.45 -1.75
N GLU A 244 -3.53 -14.96 -0.56
CA GLU A 244 -4.46 -15.00 0.57
C GLU A 244 -5.52 -13.90 0.43
N THR A 245 -6.73 -14.16 0.91
CA THR A 245 -7.87 -13.23 0.75
C THR A 245 -7.64 -11.88 1.41
N TYR A 246 -6.92 -11.85 2.54
CA TYR A 246 -6.67 -10.65 3.32
C TYR A 246 -5.25 -10.08 3.13
N GLU A 247 -4.41 -10.70 2.31
CA GLU A 247 -3.06 -10.24 2.05
C GLU A 247 -2.96 -9.53 0.70
N HIS A 248 -3.01 -8.19 0.75
CA HIS A 248 -2.82 -7.40 -0.47
C HIS A 248 -1.43 -7.65 -1.08
N PRO A 249 -1.28 -7.82 -2.41
CA PRO A 249 0.01 -8.09 -3.06
C PRO A 249 1.13 -7.08 -2.75
N LEU A 250 0.78 -5.83 -2.42
CA LEU A 250 1.72 -4.80 -1.99
C LEU A 250 2.03 -4.82 -0.49
N ALA A 251 1.38 -5.69 0.31
CA ALA A 251 1.55 -5.69 1.76
C ALA A 251 3.02 -5.86 2.18
N SER A 252 3.76 -6.76 1.53
CA SER A 252 5.19 -6.96 1.80
C SER A 252 6.03 -5.72 1.53
N THR A 253 5.76 -5.00 0.45
CA THR A 253 6.45 -3.75 0.09
C THR A 253 6.12 -2.63 1.07
N VAL A 254 4.84 -2.46 1.40
CA VAL A 254 4.38 -1.47 2.39
C VAL A 254 4.99 -1.77 3.76
N ASN A 255 4.97 -3.02 4.20
CA ASN A 255 5.57 -3.45 5.46
C ASN A 255 7.09 -3.20 5.50
N ALA A 256 7.80 -3.43 4.40
CA ALA A 256 9.22 -3.12 4.30
C ALA A 256 9.50 -1.61 4.45
N ILE A 257 8.72 -0.76 3.77
CA ILE A 257 8.84 0.71 3.86
C ILE A 257 8.53 1.17 5.29
N LEU A 258 7.45 0.70 5.88
CA LEU A 258 7.07 1.03 7.25
C LEU A 258 8.10 0.54 8.27
N GLY A 259 8.71 -0.63 8.03
CA GLY A 259 9.82 -1.16 8.82
C GLY A 259 11.06 -0.26 8.79
N ILE A 260 11.43 0.26 7.62
CA ILE A 260 12.53 1.22 7.48
C ILE A 260 12.20 2.52 8.23
N LEU A 261 10.98 3.04 8.07
CA LEU A 261 10.53 4.24 8.78
C LEU A 261 10.56 4.03 10.30
N MET A 262 10.15 2.86 10.78
CA MET A 262 10.20 2.50 12.20
C MET A 262 11.65 2.49 12.72
N ALA A 263 12.59 1.89 11.97
CA ALA A 263 14.01 1.89 12.33
C ALA A 263 14.59 3.31 12.40
N LEU A 264 14.21 4.19 11.45
CA LEU A 264 14.58 5.62 11.49
C LEU A 264 13.96 6.33 12.70
N GLY A 265 12.71 6.04 13.04
CA GLY A 265 12.04 6.57 14.23
C GLY A 265 12.78 6.19 15.52
N ILE A 266 13.19 4.94 15.66
CA ILE A 266 14.01 4.45 16.80
C ILE A 266 15.35 5.19 16.85
N LEU A 267 16.03 5.38 15.71
CA LEU A 267 17.28 6.12 15.62
C LEU A 267 17.12 7.58 16.08
N ILE A 268 16.03 8.25 15.68
CA ILE A 268 15.71 9.62 16.11
C ILE A 268 15.56 9.68 17.63
N VAL A 269 14.87 8.72 18.25
CA VAL A 269 14.71 8.65 19.70
C VAL A 269 16.06 8.44 20.39
N PHE A 270 16.89 7.57 19.85
CA PHE A 270 18.23 7.32 20.39
C PHE A 270 19.09 8.58 20.33
N LEU A 271 19.12 9.28 19.21
CA LEU A 271 19.87 10.55 19.05
C LEU A 271 19.32 11.65 19.98
N SER A 272 18.00 11.76 20.10
CA SER A 272 17.35 12.69 21.03
C SER A 272 17.72 12.39 22.48
N SER A 273 17.72 11.13 22.87
CA SER A 273 18.12 10.70 24.24
C SER A 273 19.58 11.02 24.53
N SER A 274 20.47 10.81 23.56
CA SER A 274 21.89 11.17 23.66
C SER A 274 22.08 12.68 23.85
N LEU A 275 21.36 13.50 23.07
CA LEU A 275 21.39 14.95 23.19
C LEU A 275 20.92 15.43 24.58
N ILE A 276 19.86 14.83 25.10
CA ILE A 276 19.32 15.11 26.43
C ILE A 276 20.38 14.74 27.49
N ALA A 277 20.96 13.55 27.40
CA ALA A 277 21.99 13.09 28.34
C ALA A 277 23.21 14.02 28.36
N ASN A 278 23.71 14.44 27.19
CA ASN A 278 24.82 15.39 27.06
C ASN A 278 24.47 16.75 27.65
N THR A 279 23.27 17.26 27.38
CA THR A 279 22.79 18.55 27.90
C THR A 279 22.66 18.50 29.42
N LEU A 280 22.11 17.42 29.96
CA LEU A 280 21.96 17.22 31.41
C LEU A 280 23.32 17.11 32.11
N SER A 281 24.26 16.35 31.54
CA SER A 281 25.63 16.21 32.04
C SER A 281 26.37 17.55 32.07
N ALA A 282 26.24 18.36 31.00
CA ALA A 282 26.83 19.70 30.96
C ALA A 282 26.27 20.63 32.06
N LEU A 283 24.95 20.58 32.30
CA LEU A 283 24.30 21.32 33.39
C LEU A 283 24.81 20.87 34.78
N LEU A 284 24.85 19.55 35.01
CA LEU A 284 25.32 19.00 36.26
C LEU A 284 26.78 19.40 36.53
N ASN A 285 27.65 19.31 35.54
CA ASN A 285 29.05 19.73 35.65
C ASN A 285 29.18 21.24 35.97
N GLN A 286 28.34 22.07 35.42
CA GLN A 286 28.32 23.50 35.71
C GLN A 286 27.90 23.77 37.18
N HIS A 287 26.89 23.08 37.67
CA HIS A 287 26.49 23.16 39.07
C HIS A 287 27.53 22.59 40.04
N LEU A 288 28.16 21.45 39.70
CA LEU A 288 29.24 20.87 40.50
C LEU A 288 30.45 21.80 40.60
N ARG A 289 30.81 22.52 39.51
CA ARG A 289 31.87 23.50 39.49
C ARG A 289 31.57 24.67 40.44
N HIS A 290 30.35 25.22 40.42
CA HIS A 290 29.92 26.25 41.36
C HIS A 290 29.97 25.81 42.80
N ILE A 291 29.51 24.57 43.11
CA ILE A 291 29.59 23.99 44.45
C ILE A 291 31.03 23.75 44.87
N GLY A 292 31.91 23.34 43.93
CA GLY A 292 33.33 23.17 44.16
C GLY A 292 34.03 24.46 44.55
N VAL A 293 33.79 25.56 43.84
CA VAL A 293 34.36 26.89 44.14
C VAL A 293 33.91 27.35 45.52
N ILE A 294 32.63 27.21 45.89
CA ILE A 294 32.10 27.60 47.19
C ILE A 294 32.76 26.79 48.34
N LYS A 295 33.01 25.49 48.09
CA LYS A 295 33.75 24.64 49.03
C LYS A 295 35.21 25.06 49.23
N LEU A 296 35.91 25.45 48.17
CA LEU A 296 37.28 25.93 48.20
C LEU A 296 37.42 27.22 49.00
N VAL A 297 36.41 28.09 48.99
CA VAL A 297 36.38 29.36 49.76
C VAL A 297 35.95 29.14 51.23
N GLY A 298 35.81 27.87 51.67
CA GLY A 298 35.51 27.50 53.07
C GLY A 298 34.04 27.42 53.45
N GLY A 299 33.16 27.34 52.46
CA GLY A 299 31.72 27.20 52.67
C GLY A 299 31.33 25.88 53.31
N ARG A 300 30.67 25.93 54.49
CA ARG A 300 30.12 24.73 55.15
C ARG A 300 28.92 24.20 54.40
N ARG A 301 28.70 22.89 54.44
CA ARG A 301 27.55 22.20 53.75
C ARG A 301 26.20 22.87 54.03
N ARG A 302 26.00 23.32 55.28
CA ARG A 302 24.78 24.01 55.69
C ARG A 302 24.62 25.39 55.04
N GLN A 303 25.72 26.13 54.89
CA GLN A 303 25.74 27.45 54.22
C GLN A 303 25.51 27.33 52.72
N ILE A 304 26.04 26.31 52.05
CA ILE A 304 25.77 26.02 50.63
C ILE A 304 24.28 25.70 50.44
N PHE A 305 23.70 24.97 51.38
CA PHE A 305 22.29 24.64 51.35
C PHE A 305 21.39 25.88 51.63
N GLU A 306 21.80 26.69 52.61
CA GLU A 306 21.12 27.95 52.94
C GLU A 306 21.32 29.04 51.88
N MET A 307 22.48 29.14 51.23
CA MET A 307 22.68 30.08 50.08
C MET A 307 21.85 29.67 48.86
N GLN A 308 21.79 28.39 48.55
CA GLN A 308 20.90 27.93 47.46
C GLN A 308 19.42 28.20 47.78
N ILE A 309 19.04 28.20 49.04
CA ILE A 309 17.67 28.56 49.51
C ILE A 309 17.55 30.08 49.67
N GLY A 310 18.59 30.80 50.14
CA GLY A 310 18.57 32.24 50.45
C GLY A 310 18.57 33.13 49.22
N HIS A 311 19.21 32.80 48.12
CA HIS A 311 19.06 33.48 46.84
C HIS A 311 17.61 33.48 46.36
N PHE A 312 16.83 32.57 46.85
CA PHE A 312 15.41 32.45 46.56
C PHE A 312 14.55 33.49 47.28
N LYS A 313 14.96 33.88 48.49
CA LYS A 313 14.20 34.82 49.29
C LYS A 313 14.40 36.31 48.86
N GLN A 314 15.52 36.60 48.29
CA GLN A 314 15.91 37.95 47.87
C GLN A 314 15.32 38.35 46.50
N ARG A 315 15.15 37.38 45.55
CA ARG A 315 14.49 37.60 44.25
C ARG A 315 12.97 37.61 44.28
N SER A 316 12.38 37.20 45.37
CA SER A 316 10.91 37.23 45.57
C SER A 316 10.38 38.56 46.12
N LYS A 317 11.29 39.59 46.28
CA LYS A 317 10.93 40.91 46.80
C LYS A 317 11.19 42.05 45.79
N THR A 318 11.57 41.71 44.57
CA THR A 318 11.56 42.58 43.39
C THR A 318 10.62 42.03 42.32
#